data_2785b1ecb23087f08cf42ceec6d00ef7
#
_entry.id   2785b1ecb23087f08cf42ceec6d00ef7
#
_cell.length_a   1.000
_cell.length_b   1.000
_cell.length_c   1.000
_cell.angle_alpha   90.00
_cell.angle_beta   90.00
_cell.angle_gamma   90.00
#
_symmetry.space_group_name_H-M   'P 1'
#
loop_
_entity.id
_entity.type
_entity.pdbx_description
1 polymer ?
#
loop_
_entity_poly.entity_id
_entity_poly.type
_entity_poly.pdbx_seq_one_letter_code
_entity_poly.pdbx_strand_id
1 'polypeptide(L)'
;MFDNLSSRLSEAARSLSGKGRITESNIKDTLRQVRLALLEADVALPVVKSFIDRIRERAIGEQVSTSLTPGQALVKIIHGELVRILGDEHAPIDLKAQPPVVVLLAGLQGGGKTTTAAKLAKQLIDRDKKRVMLVSVDVYRPAAILQLEMLAREVGALHHPSSTDDKPVDIVDRALDEARRSSADVLIIDTAGRLHIDKEMMQEVVAVHAKSGAIETLFVVDCMAGQDAVNAATVFDQSLPLTGVVLTKADGDAKGGVALSVREITGKPIRFLGVGEKVDALEAFHPDRMASRILGMGDVLSLVEEIEGKVSKDKAEKLASKIKKGRGFDLSDLKDQLEQMMNMGGMAAMLEKLPLPGNVNAATLKDGADEQNLKRQVAIINSMTPGERRFPKTINGSRKKRIAAGSGLQVQDVNRLLKQFTQMEKMMRKMSRGGMKKMMRGMPGGGMPPEMR
;
A
#
# COMPACT_ATOMS: atom_id res chain seq x y z
N MET A 1 -9.84 -2.73 -0.87
CA MET A 1 -10.17 -1.96 -2.07
C MET A 1 -10.16 -2.91 -3.29
N PHE A 2 -11.02 -2.78 -4.25
CA PHE A 2 -11.15 -3.58 -5.50
C PHE A 2 -11.64 -5.03 -5.40
N ASP A 3 -11.90 -5.63 -4.24
CA ASP A 3 -12.22 -7.07 -4.15
C ASP A 3 -13.50 -7.45 -4.93
N ASN A 4 -14.53 -6.61 -4.86
CA ASN A 4 -15.76 -6.81 -5.62
C ASN A 4 -15.52 -6.64 -7.13
N LEU A 5 -14.80 -5.59 -7.54
CA LEU A 5 -14.44 -5.35 -8.94
C LEU A 5 -13.56 -6.49 -9.48
N SER A 6 -12.58 -6.94 -8.69
CA SER A 6 -11.67 -8.04 -9.01
C SER A 6 -12.42 -9.36 -9.24
N SER A 7 -13.33 -9.71 -8.32
CA SER A 7 -14.11 -10.96 -8.45
C SER A 7 -14.98 -10.95 -9.71
N ARG A 8 -15.67 -9.83 -9.98
CA ARG A 8 -16.53 -9.67 -11.17
C ARG A 8 -15.75 -9.68 -12.49
N LEU A 9 -14.60 -8.98 -12.55
CA LEU A 9 -13.77 -8.98 -13.76
C LEU A 9 -13.13 -10.35 -14.02
N SER A 10 -12.71 -11.04 -12.95
CA SER A 10 -12.17 -12.40 -13.06
C SER A 10 -13.24 -13.41 -13.55
N GLU A 11 -14.48 -13.27 -13.09
CA GLU A 11 -15.60 -14.09 -13.53
C GLU A 11 -15.94 -13.83 -15.00
N ALA A 12 -16.00 -12.57 -15.42
CA ALA A 12 -16.19 -12.16 -16.80
C ALA A 12 -15.10 -12.74 -17.74
N ALA A 13 -13.85 -12.72 -17.30
CA ALA A 13 -12.72 -13.30 -18.06
C ALA A 13 -12.81 -14.84 -18.15
N ARG A 14 -13.23 -15.52 -17.06
CA ARG A 14 -13.41 -16.98 -17.03
C ARG A 14 -14.53 -17.44 -17.96
N SER A 15 -15.59 -16.65 -18.12
CA SER A 15 -16.72 -17.00 -19.00
C SER A 15 -16.32 -17.19 -20.48
N LEU A 16 -15.18 -16.65 -20.89
CA LEU A 16 -14.59 -16.82 -22.22
C LEU A 16 -13.60 -17.99 -22.31
N SER A 17 -13.11 -18.51 -21.20
CA SER A 17 -12.03 -19.54 -21.21
C SER A 17 -12.41 -20.87 -21.84
N GLY A 18 -13.71 -21.15 -22.06
CA GLY A 18 -14.22 -22.37 -22.71
C GLY A 18 -14.56 -22.22 -24.19
N LYS A 19 -14.42 -21.02 -24.80
CA LYS A 19 -14.85 -20.76 -26.18
C LYS A 19 -13.65 -20.64 -27.12
N GLY A 20 -13.59 -21.42 -28.16
CA GLY A 20 -12.41 -21.65 -29.01
C GLY A 20 -11.93 -20.46 -29.85
N ARG A 21 -12.70 -19.36 -30.04
CA ARG A 21 -12.33 -18.11 -30.73
C ARG A 21 -13.10 -16.93 -30.15
N ILE A 22 -12.46 -15.77 -30.16
CA ILE A 22 -13.14 -14.51 -29.88
C ILE A 22 -14.03 -14.20 -31.10
N THR A 23 -15.35 -14.17 -30.86
CA THR A 23 -16.35 -13.76 -31.85
C THR A 23 -17.01 -12.47 -31.36
N GLU A 24 -17.54 -11.70 -32.30
CA GLU A 24 -18.24 -10.45 -31.96
C GLU A 24 -19.39 -10.66 -30.95
N SER A 25 -20.04 -11.83 -31.01
CA SER A 25 -21.12 -12.22 -30.09
C SER A 25 -20.61 -12.49 -28.66
N ASN A 26 -19.56 -13.30 -28.50
CA ASN A 26 -19.04 -13.67 -27.16
C ASN A 26 -18.35 -12.49 -26.48
N ILE A 27 -17.70 -11.57 -27.23
CA ILE A 27 -17.16 -10.33 -26.71
C ILE A 27 -18.28 -9.43 -26.18
N LYS A 28 -19.38 -9.29 -26.88
CA LYS A 28 -20.49 -8.41 -26.48
C LYS A 28 -21.04 -8.76 -25.09
N ASP A 29 -21.23 -10.03 -24.81
CA ASP A 29 -21.72 -10.50 -23.51
C ASP A 29 -20.71 -10.24 -22.40
N THR A 30 -19.43 -10.50 -22.65
CA THR A 30 -18.37 -10.27 -21.67
C THR A 30 -18.14 -8.78 -21.42
N LEU A 31 -18.15 -7.93 -22.45
CA LEU A 31 -18.04 -6.49 -22.30
C LEU A 31 -19.25 -5.91 -21.54
N ARG A 32 -20.42 -6.52 -21.66
CA ARG A 32 -21.57 -6.16 -20.84
C ARG A 32 -21.32 -6.45 -19.35
N GLN A 33 -20.74 -7.61 -19.02
CA GLN A 33 -20.39 -7.95 -17.64
C GLN A 33 -19.30 -7.02 -17.10
N VAL A 34 -18.25 -6.74 -17.88
CA VAL A 34 -17.21 -5.76 -17.50
C VAL A 34 -17.79 -4.38 -17.25
N ARG A 35 -18.71 -3.91 -18.12
CA ARG A 35 -19.41 -2.65 -17.95
C ARG A 35 -20.20 -2.60 -16.64
N LEU A 36 -20.94 -3.64 -16.32
CA LEU A 36 -21.70 -3.73 -15.07
C LEU A 36 -20.78 -3.72 -13.86
N ALA A 37 -19.67 -4.47 -13.91
CA ALA A 37 -18.70 -4.50 -12.82
C ALA A 37 -18.09 -3.10 -12.54
N LEU A 38 -17.75 -2.34 -13.58
CA LEU A 38 -17.24 -0.97 -13.43
C LEU A 38 -18.28 0.00 -12.89
N LEU A 39 -19.56 -0.11 -13.31
CA LEU A 39 -20.66 0.72 -12.79
C LEU A 39 -20.95 0.39 -11.31
N GLU A 40 -20.95 -0.89 -10.93
CA GLU A 40 -21.09 -1.32 -9.53
C GLU A 40 -19.93 -0.84 -8.66
N ALA A 41 -18.74 -0.68 -9.25
CA ALA A 41 -17.57 -0.10 -8.62
C ALA A 41 -17.59 1.44 -8.56
N ASP A 42 -18.67 2.10 -8.95
CA ASP A 42 -18.84 3.55 -8.97
C ASP A 42 -17.86 4.28 -9.94
N VAL A 43 -17.44 3.63 -11.01
CA VAL A 43 -16.68 4.29 -12.08
C VAL A 43 -17.59 5.24 -12.84
N ALA A 44 -17.12 6.45 -13.13
CA ALA A 44 -17.89 7.45 -13.86
C ALA A 44 -18.33 6.95 -15.25
N LEU A 45 -19.59 7.19 -15.61
CA LEU A 45 -20.19 6.67 -16.86
C LEU A 45 -19.38 7.01 -18.14
N PRO A 46 -18.85 8.23 -18.32
CA PRO A 46 -18.02 8.55 -19.48
C PRO A 46 -16.75 7.68 -19.56
N VAL A 47 -16.11 7.41 -18.40
CA VAL A 47 -14.92 6.59 -18.28
C VAL A 47 -15.24 5.13 -18.62
N VAL A 48 -16.35 4.59 -18.08
CA VAL A 48 -16.82 3.25 -18.43
C VAL A 48 -17.06 3.09 -19.91
N LYS A 49 -17.73 4.07 -20.55
CA LYS A 49 -18.02 4.04 -21.98
C LYS A 49 -16.72 4.00 -22.79
N SER A 50 -15.83 4.94 -22.53
CA SER A 50 -14.53 5.05 -23.20
C SER A 50 -13.68 3.76 -23.03
N PHE A 51 -13.66 3.18 -21.82
CA PHE A 51 -12.98 1.93 -21.52
C PHE A 51 -13.51 0.74 -22.35
N ILE A 52 -14.83 0.57 -22.37
CA ILE A 52 -15.47 -0.52 -23.11
C ILE A 52 -15.26 -0.38 -24.62
N ASP A 53 -15.36 0.83 -25.16
CA ASP A 53 -15.16 1.07 -26.59
C ASP A 53 -13.72 0.74 -27.01
N ARG A 54 -12.71 1.15 -26.23
CA ARG A 54 -11.30 0.81 -26.47
C ARG A 54 -10.99 -0.68 -26.38
N ILE A 55 -11.55 -1.39 -25.40
CA ILE A 55 -11.38 -2.83 -25.32
C ILE A 55 -12.00 -3.52 -26.54
N ARG A 56 -13.19 -3.06 -26.96
CA ARG A 56 -13.84 -3.60 -28.17
C ARG A 56 -12.96 -3.43 -29.43
N GLU A 57 -12.44 -2.23 -29.65
CA GLU A 57 -11.58 -1.95 -30.80
C GLU A 57 -10.32 -2.81 -30.81
N ARG A 58 -9.65 -2.94 -29.66
CA ARG A 58 -8.45 -3.77 -29.53
C ARG A 58 -8.76 -5.25 -29.70
N ALA A 59 -9.84 -5.74 -29.12
CA ALA A 59 -10.21 -7.15 -29.19
C ALA A 59 -10.62 -7.60 -30.60
N ILE A 60 -11.22 -6.71 -31.39
CA ILE A 60 -11.57 -7.01 -32.80
C ILE A 60 -10.33 -6.92 -33.72
N GLY A 61 -9.37 -6.05 -33.41
CA GLY A 61 -8.17 -5.83 -34.23
C GLY A 61 -7.00 -6.78 -33.96
N GLU A 62 -7.00 -7.46 -32.81
CA GLU A 62 -5.90 -8.33 -32.42
C GLU A 62 -6.12 -9.74 -32.97
N GLN A 63 -5.29 -10.15 -33.95
CA GLN A 63 -5.15 -11.55 -34.29
C GLN A 63 -4.63 -12.26 -33.02
N VAL A 64 -5.50 -13.08 -32.41
CA VAL A 64 -5.13 -13.85 -31.22
C VAL A 64 -3.88 -14.65 -31.54
N SER A 65 -2.75 -14.29 -30.92
CA SER A 65 -1.52 -15.08 -31.01
C SER A 65 -1.84 -16.54 -30.77
N THR A 66 -1.34 -17.43 -31.63
CA THR A 66 -1.60 -18.87 -31.57
C THR A 66 -1.23 -19.53 -30.23
N SER A 67 -0.58 -18.79 -29.32
CA SER A 67 -0.11 -19.23 -28.00
C SER A 67 -1.03 -18.88 -26.82
N LEU A 68 -2.05 -18.01 -27.00
CA LEU A 68 -2.95 -17.59 -25.94
C LEU A 68 -4.38 -18.09 -26.14
N THR A 69 -5.05 -18.45 -25.06
CA THR A 69 -6.50 -18.71 -25.10
C THR A 69 -7.26 -17.35 -25.23
N PRO A 70 -8.47 -17.35 -25.83
CA PRO A 70 -9.27 -16.15 -25.97
C PRO A 70 -9.49 -15.38 -24.66
N GLY A 71 -9.70 -16.10 -23.56
CA GLY A 71 -9.82 -15.50 -22.22
C GLY A 71 -8.54 -14.80 -21.76
N GLN A 72 -7.37 -15.43 -21.99
CA GLN A 72 -6.07 -14.84 -21.65
C GLN A 72 -5.77 -13.58 -22.49
N ALA A 73 -6.11 -13.61 -23.78
CA ALA A 73 -5.96 -12.44 -24.66
C ALA A 73 -6.82 -11.27 -24.17
N LEU A 74 -8.09 -11.53 -23.80
CA LEU A 74 -8.95 -10.49 -23.25
C LEU A 74 -8.46 -9.95 -21.91
N VAL A 75 -7.99 -10.80 -21.00
CA VAL A 75 -7.39 -10.36 -19.71
C VAL A 75 -6.22 -9.44 -19.96
N LYS A 76 -5.34 -9.77 -20.92
CA LYS A 76 -4.20 -8.92 -21.31
C LYS A 76 -4.65 -7.55 -21.84
N ILE A 77 -5.70 -7.52 -22.68
CA ILE A 77 -6.25 -6.28 -23.20
C ILE A 77 -6.85 -5.43 -22.07
N ILE A 78 -7.64 -6.03 -21.17
CA ILE A 78 -8.22 -5.35 -20.02
C ILE A 78 -7.13 -4.82 -19.09
N HIS A 79 -6.09 -5.61 -18.81
CA HIS A 79 -4.95 -5.18 -18.01
C HIS A 79 -4.26 -3.95 -18.63
N GLY A 80 -3.94 -4.00 -19.92
CA GLY A 80 -3.32 -2.88 -20.61
C GLY A 80 -4.18 -1.61 -20.62
N GLU A 81 -5.51 -1.73 -20.72
CA GLU A 81 -6.42 -0.59 -20.62
C GLU A 81 -6.55 -0.05 -19.19
N LEU A 82 -6.53 -0.91 -18.18
CA LEU A 82 -6.49 -0.48 -16.77
C LEU A 82 -5.21 0.28 -16.47
N VAL A 83 -4.05 -0.24 -16.88
CA VAL A 83 -2.75 0.45 -16.71
C VAL A 83 -2.80 1.81 -17.38
N ARG A 84 -3.27 1.89 -18.61
CA ARG A 84 -3.37 3.16 -19.36
C ARG A 84 -4.25 4.21 -18.63
N ILE A 85 -5.40 3.79 -18.07
CA ILE A 85 -6.29 4.70 -17.33
C ILE A 85 -5.66 5.12 -16.00
N LEU A 86 -5.03 4.21 -15.30
CA LEU A 86 -4.39 4.48 -14.01
C LEU A 86 -3.09 5.30 -14.17
N GLY A 87 -2.51 5.32 -15.37
CA GLY A 87 -1.21 5.91 -15.69
C GLY A 87 -0.18 4.84 -16.01
N ASP A 88 0.71 5.09 -16.95
CA ASP A 88 1.66 4.09 -17.44
C ASP A 88 2.73 3.75 -16.39
N GLU A 89 3.18 4.76 -15.63
CA GLU A 89 4.26 4.62 -14.65
C GLU A 89 3.97 5.37 -13.33
N HIS A 90 4.70 4.98 -12.30
CA HIS A 90 4.70 5.72 -11.03
C HIS A 90 5.29 7.12 -11.24
N ALA A 91 4.56 8.14 -10.77
CA ALA A 91 4.98 9.53 -10.82
C ALA A 91 5.41 10.02 -9.41
N PRO A 92 6.70 10.11 -9.09
CA PRO A 92 7.15 10.61 -7.80
C PRO A 92 6.88 12.12 -7.66
N ILE A 93 6.86 12.63 -6.43
CA ILE A 93 6.81 14.07 -6.16
C ILE A 93 8.07 14.73 -6.74
N ASP A 94 7.89 15.90 -7.39
CA ASP A 94 9.01 16.69 -7.86
C ASP A 94 9.50 17.66 -6.76
N LEU A 95 10.67 17.35 -6.22
CA LEU A 95 11.37 18.16 -5.23
C LEU A 95 12.61 18.87 -5.81
N LYS A 96 12.73 18.92 -7.14
CA LYS A 96 13.90 19.50 -7.82
C LYS A 96 13.75 20.99 -7.99
N ALA A 97 13.67 21.74 -6.88
CA ALA A 97 13.63 23.20 -6.88
C ALA A 97 14.40 23.76 -5.69
N GLN A 98 14.54 25.09 -5.64
CA GLN A 98 15.19 25.73 -4.49
C GLN A 98 14.35 25.57 -3.23
N PRO A 99 14.95 25.13 -2.11
CA PRO A 99 14.25 25.04 -0.83
C PRO A 99 13.80 26.41 -0.30
N PRO A 100 12.67 26.47 0.42
CA PRO A 100 11.76 25.35 0.67
C PRO A 100 10.92 25.03 -0.55
N VAL A 101 10.86 23.75 -0.94
CA VAL A 101 9.92 23.29 -1.96
C VAL A 101 8.53 23.23 -1.35
N VAL A 102 7.56 23.91 -1.97
CA VAL A 102 6.21 24.00 -1.44
C VAL A 102 5.30 22.94 -2.04
N VAL A 103 4.65 22.16 -1.17
CA VAL A 103 3.62 21.17 -1.50
C VAL A 103 2.29 21.63 -0.91
N LEU A 104 1.30 21.89 -1.74
CA LEU A 104 -0.04 22.28 -1.34
C LEU A 104 -0.98 21.08 -1.38
N LEU A 105 -1.73 20.84 -0.30
CA LEU A 105 -2.77 19.81 -0.26
C LEU A 105 -4.14 20.47 -0.39
N ALA A 106 -4.89 20.12 -1.43
CA ALA A 106 -6.23 20.63 -1.71
C ALA A 106 -7.25 19.48 -1.74
N GLY A 107 -8.53 19.77 -1.45
CA GLY A 107 -9.60 18.78 -1.48
C GLY A 107 -10.71 19.07 -0.48
N LEU A 108 -11.77 18.26 -0.51
CA LEU A 108 -12.95 18.42 0.35
C LEU A 108 -12.65 18.09 1.83
N GLN A 109 -13.56 18.48 2.70
CA GLN A 109 -13.55 18.12 4.11
C GLN A 109 -13.65 16.59 4.27
N GLY A 110 -12.88 16.04 5.22
CA GLY A 110 -12.88 14.60 5.45
C GLY A 110 -12.08 13.78 4.42
N GLY A 111 -11.55 14.40 3.36
CA GLY A 111 -10.71 13.75 2.36
C GLY A 111 -9.35 13.26 2.86
N GLY A 112 -8.95 13.59 4.08
CA GLY A 112 -7.69 13.10 4.68
C GLY A 112 -6.47 13.99 4.43
N LYS A 113 -6.64 15.29 4.12
CA LYS A 113 -5.54 16.24 3.87
C LYS A 113 -4.55 16.33 5.01
N THR A 114 -5.03 16.62 6.22
CA THR A 114 -4.20 16.79 7.43
C THR A 114 -3.37 15.54 7.74
N THR A 115 -4.01 14.36 7.68
CA THR A 115 -3.30 13.08 7.85
C THR A 115 -2.32 12.79 6.71
N THR A 116 -2.68 13.16 5.48
CA THR A 116 -1.78 13.02 4.32
C THR A 116 -0.55 13.92 4.46
N ALA A 117 -0.70 15.16 4.97
CA ALA A 117 0.42 16.06 5.25
C ALA A 117 1.46 15.38 6.17
N ALA A 118 1.00 14.80 7.28
CA ALA A 118 1.87 14.12 8.23
C ALA A 118 2.52 12.85 7.65
N LYS A 119 1.75 12.03 6.94
CA LYS A 119 2.25 10.80 6.29
C LYS A 119 3.32 11.11 5.24
N LEU A 120 3.07 12.14 4.43
CA LEU A 120 4.02 12.59 3.42
C LEU A 120 5.29 13.15 4.08
N ALA A 121 5.13 13.98 5.13
CA ALA A 121 6.27 14.49 5.90
C ALA A 121 7.11 13.36 6.46
N LYS A 122 6.48 12.35 7.08
CA LYS A 122 7.19 11.18 7.61
C LYS A 122 7.97 10.45 6.52
N GLN A 123 7.36 10.22 5.36
CA GLN A 123 8.03 9.55 4.25
C GLN A 123 9.25 10.35 3.77
N LEU A 124 9.12 11.68 3.59
CA LEU A 124 10.22 12.56 3.18
C LEU A 124 11.35 12.62 4.22
N ILE A 125 11.02 12.60 5.51
CA ILE A 125 12.00 12.58 6.60
C ILE A 125 12.72 11.23 6.65
N ASP A 126 11.97 10.14 6.64
CA ASP A 126 12.53 8.80 6.87
C ASP A 126 13.31 8.28 5.65
N ARG A 127 12.79 8.47 4.43
CA ARG A 127 13.39 7.94 3.19
C ARG A 127 14.35 8.93 2.54
N ASP A 128 13.90 10.17 2.38
CA ASP A 128 14.64 11.17 1.59
C ASP A 128 15.52 12.08 2.45
N LYS A 129 15.47 11.88 3.79
CA LYS A 129 16.24 12.65 4.78
C LYS A 129 16.03 14.15 4.69
N LYS A 130 14.82 14.58 4.30
CA LYS A 130 14.44 15.97 4.16
C LYS A 130 14.02 16.57 5.49
N ARG A 131 14.33 17.84 5.67
CA ARG A 131 13.80 18.66 6.77
C ARG A 131 12.46 19.25 6.32
N VAL A 132 11.36 18.80 6.93
CA VAL A 132 10.00 19.15 6.50
C VAL A 132 9.36 20.05 7.54
N MET A 133 8.65 21.09 7.06
CA MET A 133 7.79 21.93 7.87
C MET A 133 6.34 21.74 7.45
N LEU A 134 5.44 21.67 8.43
CA LEU A 134 4.00 21.59 8.25
C LEU A 134 3.33 22.88 8.69
N VAL A 135 2.32 23.34 7.95
CA VAL A 135 1.47 24.47 8.31
C VAL A 135 0.03 24.20 7.94
N SER A 136 -0.91 24.50 8.84
CA SER A 136 -2.33 24.51 8.55
C SER A 136 -2.80 25.91 8.23
N VAL A 137 -3.53 26.06 7.12
CA VAL A 137 -4.25 27.30 6.79
C VAL A 137 -5.78 27.10 6.96
N ASP A 138 -6.20 26.03 7.65
CA ASP A 138 -7.60 25.76 7.99
C ASP A 138 -8.01 26.54 9.24
N VAL A 139 -8.19 27.84 9.09
CA VAL A 139 -8.57 28.75 10.17
C VAL A 139 -10.00 28.54 10.67
N TYR A 140 -10.82 27.77 9.95
CA TYR A 140 -12.21 27.51 10.30
C TYR A 140 -12.38 26.40 11.33
N ARG A 141 -11.35 25.56 11.50
CA ARG A 141 -11.39 24.39 12.40
C ARG A 141 -10.20 24.37 13.35
N PRO A 142 -10.35 24.95 14.57
CA PRO A 142 -9.28 24.95 15.57
C PRO A 142 -8.71 23.56 15.85
N ALA A 143 -9.58 22.53 15.84
CA ALA A 143 -9.17 21.15 16.05
C ALA A 143 -8.24 20.62 14.94
N ALA A 144 -8.38 21.09 13.69
CA ALA A 144 -7.49 20.67 12.59
C ALA A 144 -6.08 21.25 12.76
N ILE A 145 -5.96 22.49 13.23
CA ILE A 145 -4.67 23.13 13.55
C ILE A 145 -3.94 22.32 14.64
N LEU A 146 -4.64 22.03 15.75
CA LEU A 146 -4.08 21.22 16.84
C LEU A 146 -3.72 19.79 16.39
N GLN A 147 -4.56 19.20 15.56
CA GLN A 147 -4.29 17.87 15.01
C GLN A 147 -3.00 17.86 14.19
N LEU A 148 -2.80 18.85 13.32
CA LEU A 148 -1.58 18.94 12.52
C LEU A 148 -0.34 19.15 13.38
N GLU A 149 -0.44 19.98 14.43
CA GLU A 149 0.65 20.19 15.40
C GLU A 149 1.04 18.88 16.10
N MET A 150 0.06 18.12 16.58
CA MET A 150 0.31 16.80 17.22
C MET A 150 0.97 15.84 16.26
N LEU A 151 0.45 15.74 15.05
CA LEU A 151 1.00 14.88 14.00
C LEU A 151 2.42 15.31 13.59
N ALA A 152 2.69 16.62 13.50
CA ALA A 152 4.03 17.12 13.19
C ALA A 152 5.05 16.66 14.25
N ARG A 153 4.69 16.76 15.53
CA ARG A 153 5.55 16.26 16.63
C ARG A 153 5.76 14.75 16.56
N GLU A 154 4.71 13.99 16.24
CA GLU A 154 4.78 12.53 16.12
C GLU A 154 5.75 12.09 15.03
N VAL A 155 5.74 12.77 13.87
CA VAL A 155 6.59 12.41 12.72
C VAL A 155 7.96 13.10 12.74
N GLY A 156 8.23 13.99 13.71
CA GLY A 156 9.49 14.73 13.80
C GLY A 156 9.62 15.85 12.77
N ALA A 157 8.50 16.38 12.25
CA ALA A 157 8.48 17.54 11.37
C ALA A 157 8.47 18.87 12.17
N LEU A 158 8.97 19.93 11.55
CA LEU A 158 8.76 21.30 12.05
C LEU A 158 7.28 21.67 11.87
N HIS A 159 6.77 22.52 12.76
CA HIS A 159 5.40 23.02 12.66
C HIS A 159 5.40 24.55 12.77
N HIS A 160 4.72 25.23 11.82
CA HIS A 160 4.45 26.65 11.90
C HIS A 160 3.10 26.87 12.59
N PRO A 161 3.03 27.63 13.68
CA PRO A 161 1.77 27.89 14.39
C PRO A 161 0.85 28.79 13.56
N SER A 162 -0.44 28.51 13.59
CA SER A 162 -1.50 29.29 12.97
C SER A 162 -2.65 29.51 13.95
N SER A 163 -3.41 30.59 13.73
CA SER A 163 -4.56 30.96 14.55
C SER A 163 -5.81 31.10 13.70
N THR A 164 -6.98 30.88 14.30
CA THR A 164 -8.28 31.10 13.67
C THR A 164 -8.54 32.57 13.32
N ASP A 165 -7.82 33.51 13.94
CA ASP A 165 -7.93 34.96 13.71
C ASP A 165 -7.07 35.40 12.51
N ASP A 166 -6.20 34.53 12.03
CA ASP A 166 -5.30 34.82 10.91
C ASP A 166 -6.02 34.66 9.56
N LYS A 167 -5.52 35.37 8.54
CA LYS A 167 -5.91 35.10 7.16
C LYS A 167 -5.04 33.98 6.57
N PRO A 168 -5.59 33.03 5.84
CA PRO A 168 -4.84 31.92 5.23
C PRO A 168 -3.60 32.37 4.46
N VAL A 169 -3.71 33.45 3.69
CA VAL A 169 -2.61 33.99 2.86
C VAL A 169 -1.47 34.55 3.73
N ASP A 170 -1.79 35.19 4.86
CA ASP A 170 -0.80 35.75 5.79
C ASP A 170 -0.06 34.64 6.56
N ILE A 171 -0.76 33.55 6.87
CA ILE A 171 -0.13 32.34 7.46
C ILE A 171 0.90 31.77 6.50
N VAL A 172 0.56 31.64 5.21
CA VAL A 172 1.48 31.13 4.18
C VAL A 172 2.75 31.99 4.11
N ASP A 173 2.60 33.30 4.11
CA ASP A 173 3.75 34.22 4.03
C ASP A 173 4.71 34.03 5.19
N ARG A 174 4.17 34.04 6.43
CA ARG A 174 4.96 33.77 7.63
C ARG A 174 5.61 32.40 7.65
N ALA A 175 4.88 31.38 7.20
CA ALA A 175 5.38 30.02 7.13
C ALA A 175 6.52 29.87 6.12
N LEU A 176 6.44 30.54 4.97
CA LEU A 176 7.53 30.58 3.99
C LEU A 176 8.78 31.21 4.56
N ASP A 177 8.64 32.34 5.28
CA ASP A 177 9.76 33.02 5.90
C ASP A 177 10.39 32.19 7.02
N GLU A 178 9.58 31.50 7.81
CA GLU A 178 10.08 30.61 8.84
C GLU A 178 10.75 29.37 8.26
N ALA A 179 10.18 28.77 7.20
CA ALA A 179 10.78 27.65 6.50
C ALA A 179 12.18 27.99 5.95
N ARG A 180 12.36 29.20 5.37
CA ARG A 180 13.67 29.70 4.93
C ARG A 180 14.64 29.86 6.09
N ARG A 181 14.22 30.52 7.18
CA ARG A 181 15.04 30.74 8.38
C ARG A 181 15.45 29.43 9.06
N SER A 182 14.54 28.46 9.11
CA SER A 182 14.81 27.16 9.71
C SER A 182 15.52 26.18 8.76
N SER A 183 15.86 26.61 7.53
CA SER A 183 16.46 25.75 6.51
C SER A 183 15.65 24.47 6.26
N ALA A 184 14.31 24.60 6.18
CA ALA A 184 13.45 23.51 5.77
C ALA A 184 13.63 23.23 4.27
N ASP A 185 13.74 21.96 3.90
CA ASP A 185 13.80 21.54 2.50
C ASP A 185 12.43 21.60 1.83
N VAL A 186 11.39 21.26 2.60
CA VAL A 186 10.01 21.16 2.11
C VAL A 186 9.05 21.83 3.08
N LEU A 187 8.11 22.62 2.55
CA LEU A 187 6.96 23.15 3.28
C LEU A 187 5.68 22.50 2.75
N ILE A 188 4.95 21.82 3.61
CA ILE A 188 3.65 21.23 3.26
C ILE A 188 2.55 22.08 3.85
N ILE A 189 1.63 22.56 3.01
CA ILE A 189 0.50 23.39 3.37
C ILE A 189 -0.77 22.57 3.37
N ASP A 190 -1.39 22.41 4.54
CA ASP A 190 -2.71 21.77 4.71
C ASP A 190 -3.81 22.83 4.61
N THR A 191 -4.62 22.77 3.54
CA THR A 191 -5.68 23.76 3.30
C THR A 191 -6.99 23.38 3.98
N ALA A 192 -7.84 24.37 4.21
CA ALA A 192 -9.21 24.14 4.62
C ALA A 192 -9.94 23.23 3.61
N GLY A 193 -10.89 22.45 4.13
CA GLY A 193 -11.83 21.71 3.31
C GLY A 193 -13.24 22.04 3.79
N ARG A 194 -14.14 22.30 2.84
CA ARG A 194 -15.58 22.41 3.13
C ARG A 194 -16.32 21.16 2.66
N LEU A 195 -17.53 20.95 3.17
CA LEU A 195 -18.37 19.81 2.79
C LEU A 195 -18.79 19.84 1.31
N HIS A 196 -18.98 21.06 0.80
CA HIS A 196 -19.36 21.30 -0.60
C HIS A 196 -18.42 22.32 -1.22
N ILE A 197 -18.27 22.23 -2.53
CA ILE A 197 -17.51 23.19 -3.31
C ILE A 197 -18.34 24.45 -3.46
N ASP A 198 -17.86 25.53 -2.88
CA ASP A 198 -18.42 26.86 -3.05
C ASP A 198 -17.38 27.82 -3.64
N LYS A 199 -17.87 28.95 -4.15
CA LYS A 199 -17.04 29.95 -4.83
C LYS A 199 -16.00 30.59 -3.90
N GLU A 200 -16.36 30.79 -2.63
CA GLU A 200 -15.48 31.43 -1.65
C GLU A 200 -14.31 30.52 -1.29
N MET A 201 -14.60 29.23 -1.04
CA MET A 201 -13.56 28.22 -0.80
C MET A 201 -12.57 28.15 -1.96
N MET A 202 -13.10 28.11 -3.20
CA MET A 202 -12.22 28.02 -4.37
C MET A 202 -11.36 29.26 -4.53
N GLN A 203 -11.90 30.45 -4.28
CA GLN A 203 -11.14 31.71 -4.33
C GLN A 203 -10.04 31.72 -3.25
N GLU A 204 -10.32 31.24 -2.04
CA GLU A 204 -9.35 31.13 -0.96
C GLU A 204 -8.19 30.20 -1.32
N VAL A 205 -8.50 28.98 -1.78
CA VAL A 205 -7.46 28.01 -2.14
C VAL A 205 -6.63 28.51 -3.31
N VAL A 206 -7.23 29.16 -4.29
CA VAL A 206 -6.52 29.79 -5.42
C VAL A 206 -5.59 30.92 -4.91
N ALA A 207 -6.05 31.75 -3.98
CA ALA A 207 -5.22 32.80 -3.39
C ALA A 207 -4.04 32.23 -2.57
N VAL A 208 -4.28 31.19 -1.78
CA VAL A 208 -3.26 30.44 -1.04
C VAL A 208 -2.25 29.81 -2.02
N HIS A 209 -2.70 29.18 -3.10
CA HIS A 209 -1.83 28.63 -4.11
C HIS A 209 -0.95 29.70 -4.77
N ALA A 210 -1.55 30.82 -5.22
CA ALA A 210 -0.81 31.92 -5.85
C ALA A 210 0.24 32.52 -4.91
N LYS A 211 -0.07 32.66 -3.62
CA LYS A 211 0.85 33.19 -2.61
C LYS A 211 1.97 32.21 -2.26
N SER A 212 1.66 30.94 -2.20
CA SER A 212 2.61 29.89 -1.77
C SER A 212 3.69 29.60 -2.83
N GLY A 213 3.42 29.84 -4.10
CA GLY A 213 4.27 29.40 -5.20
C GLY A 213 4.47 27.89 -5.22
N ALA A 214 3.44 27.13 -4.86
CA ALA A 214 3.51 25.69 -4.76
C ALA A 214 3.94 25.04 -6.07
N ILE A 215 5.00 24.22 -6.01
CA ILE A 215 5.50 23.42 -7.14
C ILE A 215 4.64 22.18 -7.31
N GLU A 216 4.23 21.58 -6.17
CA GLU A 216 3.33 20.44 -6.13
C GLU A 216 2.00 20.86 -5.51
N THR A 217 0.94 20.65 -6.26
CA THR A 217 -0.46 20.85 -5.80
C THR A 217 -1.17 19.51 -5.90
N LEU A 218 -1.36 18.87 -4.75
CA LEU A 218 -1.91 17.52 -4.67
C LEU A 218 -3.39 17.57 -4.30
N PHE A 219 -4.23 17.01 -5.14
CA PHE A 219 -5.64 16.81 -4.83
C PHE A 219 -5.81 15.56 -3.97
N VAL A 220 -6.27 15.75 -2.74
CA VAL A 220 -6.48 14.67 -1.76
C VAL A 220 -7.95 14.29 -1.74
N VAL A 221 -8.24 13.04 -2.07
CA VAL A 221 -9.59 12.55 -2.26
C VAL A 221 -9.82 11.20 -1.57
N ASP A 222 -11.00 11.07 -0.96
CA ASP A 222 -11.45 9.84 -0.31
C ASP A 222 -11.93 8.83 -1.36
N CYS A 223 -11.38 7.62 -1.37
CA CYS A 223 -11.79 6.53 -2.27
C CYS A 223 -13.25 6.11 -2.09
N MET A 224 -13.87 6.44 -0.95
CA MET A 224 -15.25 6.07 -0.63
C MET A 224 -16.28 7.13 -1.08
N ALA A 225 -15.82 8.31 -1.52
CA ALA A 225 -16.71 9.43 -1.86
C ALA A 225 -17.48 9.27 -3.19
N GLY A 226 -17.21 8.20 -3.96
CA GLY A 226 -17.97 7.89 -5.19
C GLY A 226 -17.95 9.03 -6.22
N GLN A 227 -19.13 9.37 -6.76
CA GLN A 227 -19.28 10.42 -7.80
C GLN A 227 -18.97 11.83 -7.28
N ASP A 228 -19.11 12.10 -5.99
CA ASP A 228 -18.76 13.41 -5.42
C ASP A 228 -17.24 13.68 -5.53
N ALA A 229 -16.43 12.63 -5.40
CA ALA A 229 -14.99 12.72 -5.64
C ALA A 229 -14.66 13.15 -7.09
N VAL A 230 -15.42 12.62 -8.05
CA VAL A 230 -15.28 12.92 -9.48
C VAL A 230 -15.65 14.37 -9.79
N ASN A 231 -16.78 14.81 -9.24
CA ASN A 231 -17.26 16.19 -9.39
C ASN A 231 -16.26 17.17 -8.77
N ALA A 232 -15.76 16.86 -7.56
CA ALA A 232 -14.76 17.66 -6.90
C ALA A 232 -13.46 17.73 -7.72
N ALA A 233 -12.96 16.60 -8.20
CA ALA A 233 -11.75 16.55 -9.01
C ALA A 233 -11.84 17.46 -10.24
N THR A 234 -12.99 17.47 -10.92
CA THR A 234 -13.23 18.31 -12.09
C THR A 234 -13.12 19.80 -11.74
N VAL A 235 -13.77 20.25 -10.65
CA VAL A 235 -13.76 21.67 -10.27
C VAL A 235 -12.37 22.11 -9.79
N PHE A 236 -11.70 21.27 -9.00
CA PHE A 236 -10.35 21.57 -8.52
C PHE A 236 -9.34 21.63 -9.68
N ASP A 237 -9.42 20.73 -10.66
CA ASP A 237 -8.53 20.73 -11.83
C ASP A 237 -8.74 21.96 -12.74
N GLN A 238 -9.99 22.45 -12.84
CA GLN A 238 -10.29 23.68 -13.57
C GLN A 238 -9.81 24.95 -12.86
N SER A 239 -9.67 24.92 -11.54
CA SER A 239 -9.39 26.10 -10.72
C SER A 239 -7.93 26.18 -10.28
N LEU A 240 -7.24 25.06 -10.18
CA LEU A 240 -5.86 24.93 -9.68
C LEU A 240 -5.00 24.13 -10.65
N PRO A 241 -3.72 24.47 -10.81
CA PRO A 241 -2.78 23.66 -11.58
C PRO A 241 -2.39 22.41 -10.79
N LEU A 242 -3.29 21.44 -10.71
CA LEU A 242 -3.01 20.18 -10.02
C LEU A 242 -1.81 19.47 -10.66
N THR A 243 -0.93 18.93 -9.83
CA THR A 243 0.25 18.15 -10.27
C THR A 243 0.11 16.66 -9.99
N GLY A 244 -0.81 16.28 -9.12
CA GLY A 244 -1.07 14.88 -8.79
C GLY A 244 -2.26 14.70 -7.87
N VAL A 245 -2.61 13.45 -7.67
CA VAL A 245 -3.73 13.01 -6.83
C VAL A 245 -3.22 12.09 -5.72
N VAL A 246 -3.79 12.24 -4.53
CA VAL A 246 -3.60 11.31 -3.40
C VAL A 246 -4.95 10.67 -3.08
N LEU A 247 -5.01 9.37 -3.19
CA LEU A 247 -6.18 8.59 -2.82
C LEU A 247 -6.07 8.18 -1.34
N THR A 248 -7.10 8.44 -0.54
CA THR A 248 -7.11 8.09 0.89
C THR A 248 -8.17 7.05 1.20
N LYS A 249 -8.09 6.45 2.40
CA LYS A 249 -9.03 5.44 2.92
C LYS A 249 -9.18 4.21 2.00
N ALA A 250 -8.11 3.82 1.35
CA ALA A 250 -8.08 2.67 0.47
C ALA A 250 -8.15 1.32 1.21
N ASP A 251 -7.97 1.32 2.52
CA ASP A 251 -8.14 0.20 3.45
C ASP A 251 -9.61 -0.12 3.78
N GLY A 252 -10.52 0.83 3.53
CA GLY A 252 -11.95 0.62 3.70
C GLY A 252 -12.60 -0.18 2.56
N ASP A 253 -13.93 -0.35 2.63
CA ASP A 253 -14.75 -1.02 1.60
C ASP A 253 -14.89 -0.16 0.32
N ALA A 254 -13.81 0.53 -0.07
CA ALA A 254 -13.80 1.35 -1.27
C ALA A 254 -13.97 0.48 -2.52
N LYS A 255 -14.93 0.84 -3.37
CA LYS A 255 -15.21 0.11 -4.62
C LYS A 255 -14.13 0.29 -5.69
N GLY A 256 -13.23 1.26 -5.51
CA GLY A 256 -12.06 1.49 -6.36
C GLY A 256 -12.32 2.31 -7.64
N GLY A 257 -13.57 2.57 -8.00
CA GLY A 257 -13.92 3.32 -9.21
C GLY A 257 -13.46 4.77 -9.20
N VAL A 258 -13.30 5.37 -8.02
CA VAL A 258 -12.77 6.74 -7.87
C VAL A 258 -11.37 6.86 -8.47
N ALA A 259 -10.49 5.88 -8.27
CA ALA A 259 -9.13 5.88 -8.82
C ALA A 259 -9.13 5.99 -10.35
N LEU A 260 -9.95 5.15 -11.02
CA LEU A 260 -10.08 5.14 -12.48
C LEU A 260 -10.70 6.47 -12.98
N SER A 261 -11.73 6.95 -12.28
CA SER A 261 -12.48 8.13 -12.71
C SER A 261 -11.69 9.42 -12.55
N VAL A 262 -11.09 9.65 -11.39
CA VAL A 262 -10.35 10.88 -11.10
C VAL A 262 -9.13 11.01 -12.02
N ARG A 263 -8.40 9.93 -12.26
CA ARG A 263 -7.24 9.93 -13.13
C ARG A 263 -7.60 10.23 -14.60
N GLU A 264 -8.65 9.58 -15.13
CA GLU A 264 -9.06 9.77 -16.53
C GLU A 264 -9.63 11.18 -16.76
N ILE A 265 -10.35 11.75 -15.76
CA ILE A 265 -10.99 13.07 -15.89
C ILE A 265 -9.98 14.20 -15.74
N THR A 266 -9.10 14.14 -14.73
CA THR A 266 -8.11 15.20 -14.50
C THR A 266 -6.87 15.07 -15.38
N GLY A 267 -6.60 13.88 -15.91
CA GLY A 267 -5.32 13.61 -16.58
C GLY A 267 -4.10 13.63 -15.64
N LYS A 268 -4.28 13.88 -14.33
CA LYS A 268 -3.18 13.99 -13.36
C LYS A 268 -2.78 12.63 -12.79
N PRO A 269 -1.47 12.37 -12.57
CA PRO A 269 -1.03 11.10 -12.02
C PRO A 269 -1.51 10.91 -10.59
N ILE A 270 -1.92 9.70 -10.25
CA ILE A 270 -2.09 9.30 -8.87
C ILE A 270 -0.68 9.05 -8.31
N ARG A 271 -0.30 9.79 -7.26
CA ARG A 271 1.03 9.70 -6.69
C ARG A 271 1.10 8.74 -5.50
N PHE A 272 0.07 8.80 -4.63
CA PHE A 272 0.03 8.04 -3.39
C PHE A 272 -1.33 7.43 -3.11
N LEU A 273 -1.29 6.37 -2.31
CA LEU A 273 -2.43 5.64 -1.78
C LEU A 273 -2.32 5.58 -0.25
N GLY A 274 -3.29 6.15 0.46
CA GLY A 274 -3.42 6.03 1.91
C GLY A 274 -4.16 4.75 2.27
N VAL A 275 -3.46 3.83 2.91
CA VAL A 275 -3.92 2.44 3.17
C VAL A 275 -4.17 2.17 4.66
N GLY A 276 -4.50 3.20 5.44
CA GLY A 276 -4.79 3.06 6.87
C GLY A 276 -4.64 4.38 7.61
N GLU A 277 -4.94 4.37 8.90
CA GLU A 277 -4.90 5.58 9.75
C GLU A 277 -3.50 5.94 10.25
N LYS A 278 -2.60 4.96 10.37
CA LYS A 278 -1.25 5.18 10.89
C LYS A 278 -0.43 6.11 10.00
N VAL A 279 0.49 6.86 10.61
CA VAL A 279 1.36 7.83 9.91
C VAL A 279 2.33 7.19 8.91
N ASP A 280 2.56 5.90 8.96
CA ASP A 280 3.37 5.14 8.00
C ASP A 280 2.54 4.50 6.86
N ALA A 281 1.19 4.63 6.92
CA ALA A 281 0.28 4.01 5.97
C ALA A 281 0.05 4.91 4.72
N LEU A 282 1.14 5.23 4.00
CA LEU A 282 1.13 5.93 2.71
C LEU A 282 2.02 5.16 1.74
N GLU A 283 1.43 4.61 0.69
CA GLU A 283 2.13 3.85 -0.34
C GLU A 283 2.27 4.67 -1.62
N ALA A 284 3.37 4.49 -2.35
CA ALA A 284 3.50 5.00 -3.71
C ALA A 284 2.50 4.28 -4.63
N PHE A 285 1.85 5.01 -5.51
CA PHE A 285 0.89 4.43 -6.44
C PHE A 285 1.61 3.84 -7.65
N HIS A 286 1.42 2.56 -7.88
CA HIS A 286 1.99 1.84 -9.04
C HIS A 286 0.86 1.33 -9.93
N PRO A 287 0.61 1.95 -11.10
CA PRO A 287 -0.50 1.62 -11.99
C PRO A 287 -0.58 0.14 -12.39
N ASP A 288 0.54 -0.45 -12.78
CA ASP A 288 0.63 -1.85 -13.22
C ASP A 288 0.25 -2.83 -12.10
N ARG A 289 0.76 -2.59 -10.87
CA ARG A 289 0.41 -3.40 -9.70
C ARG A 289 -1.07 -3.27 -9.35
N MET A 290 -1.61 -2.06 -9.48
CA MET A 290 -3.01 -1.80 -9.19
C MET A 290 -3.92 -2.46 -10.22
N ALA A 291 -3.58 -2.40 -11.51
CA ALA A 291 -4.28 -3.12 -12.56
C ALA A 291 -4.27 -4.63 -12.32
N SER A 292 -3.11 -5.18 -11.90
CA SER A 292 -2.98 -6.59 -11.54
C SER A 292 -3.85 -6.97 -10.34
N ARG A 293 -3.92 -6.12 -9.29
CA ARG A 293 -4.82 -6.33 -8.14
C ARG A 293 -6.29 -6.31 -8.55
N ILE A 294 -6.68 -5.36 -9.41
CA ILE A 294 -8.06 -5.25 -9.94
C ILE A 294 -8.46 -6.52 -10.71
N LEU A 295 -7.53 -7.19 -11.37
CA LEU A 295 -7.77 -8.45 -12.10
C LEU A 295 -7.60 -9.71 -11.23
N GLY A 296 -7.35 -9.57 -9.93
CA GLY A 296 -7.15 -10.70 -9.03
C GLY A 296 -5.86 -11.48 -9.30
N MET A 297 -4.89 -10.88 -10.00
CA MET A 297 -3.60 -11.51 -10.33
C MET A 297 -2.59 -11.44 -9.18
N GLY A 298 -2.93 -10.79 -8.08
CA GLY A 298 -2.06 -10.57 -6.92
C GLY A 298 -1.03 -9.47 -7.15
N ASP A 299 -0.36 -9.08 -6.06
CA ASP A 299 0.70 -8.06 -6.08
C ASP A 299 1.97 -8.60 -5.39
N VAL A 300 2.67 -9.49 -6.08
CA VAL A 300 3.90 -10.12 -5.56
C VAL A 300 5.03 -9.12 -5.42
N LEU A 301 5.11 -8.11 -6.29
CA LEU A 301 6.17 -7.10 -6.27
C LEU A 301 6.05 -6.16 -5.06
N SER A 302 4.85 -5.66 -4.75
CA SER A 302 4.62 -4.86 -3.54
C SER A 302 4.97 -5.63 -2.27
N LEU A 303 4.67 -6.93 -2.23
CA LEU A 303 5.04 -7.79 -1.11
C LEU A 303 6.58 -7.89 -0.95
N VAL A 304 7.30 -8.04 -2.06
CA VAL A 304 8.78 -8.10 -2.05
C VAL A 304 9.37 -6.77 -1.57
N GLU A 305 8.90 -5.63 -2.06
CA GLU A 305 9.39 -4.30 -1.64
C GLU A 305 9.05 -3.99 -0.18
N GLU A 306 7.87 -4.38 0.29
CA GLU A 306 7.50 -4.21 1.69
C GLU A 306 8.38 -5.07 2.60
N ILE A 307 8.71 -6.29 2.18
CA ILE A 307 9.65 -7.16 2.86
C ILE A 307 11.06 -6.54 2.85
N GLU A 308 11.53 -6.05 1.70
CA GLU A 308 12.84 -5.41 1.58
C GLU A 308 12.94 -4.11 2.39
N GLY A 309 11.89 -3.30 2.44
CA GLY A 309 11.84 -2.06 3.21
C GLY A 309 11.77 -2.26 4.73
N LYS A 310 11.12 -3.32 5.19
CA LYS A 310 10.94 -3.64 6.63
C LYS A 310 11.99 -4.61 7.17
N VAL A 311 12.67 -5.37 6.32
CA VAL A 311 13.76 -6.26 6.72
C VAL A 311 15.03 -5.42 6.84
N SER A 312 15.49 -5.21 8.07
CA SER A 312 16.81 -4.64 8.32
C SER A 312 17.87 -5.54 7.65
N LYS A 313 18.52 -5.03 6.59
CA LYS A 313 19.60 -5.74 5.87
C LYS A 313 20.65 -6.30 6.83
N ASP A 314 20.95 -5.57 7.93
CA ASP A 314 21.87 -5.99 8.99
C ASP A 314 21.44 -7.27 9.71
N LYS A 315 20.13 -7.45 9.93
CA LYS A 315 19.62 -8.67 10.61
C LYS A 315 19.62 -9.87 9.67
N ALA A 316 19.31 -9.68 8.40
CA ALA A 316 19.36 -10.72 7.38
C ALA A 316 20.83 -11.17 7.13
N GLU A 317 21.79 -10.23 7.05
CA GLU A 317 23.23 -10.53 6.92
C GLU A 317 23.79 -11.22 8.17
N LYS A 318 23.38 -10.81 9.37
CA LYS A 318 23.76 -11.48 10.62
C LYS A 318 23.25 -12.92 10.66
N LEU A 319 22.01 -13.17 10.23
CA LEU A 319 21.45 -14.53 10.16
C LEU A 319 22.19 -15.37 9.10
N ALA A 320 22.42 -14.83 7.91
CA ALA A 320 23.18 -15.49 6.86
C ALA A 320 24.63 -15.81 7.30
N SER A 321 25.29 -14.89 8.01
CA SER A 321 26.64 -15.08 8.54
C SER A 321 26.70 -16.11 9.67
N LYS A 322 25.67 -16.19 10.54
CA LYS A 322 25.54 -17.24 11.57
C LYS A 322 25.39 -18.62 10.93
N ILE A 323 24.56 -18.73 9.88
CA ILE A 323 24.35 -19.99 9.15
C ILE A 323 25.66 -20.43 8.44
N LYS A 324 26.37 -19.50 7.78
CA LYS A 324 27.68 -19.77 7.16
C LYS A 324 28.77 -20.20 8.18
N LYS A 325 28.74 -19.63 9.40
CA LYS A 325 29.69 -19.94 10.48
C LYS A 325 29.31 -21.20 11.27
N GLY A 326 28.30 -21.98 10.83
CA GLY A 326 27.88 -23.23 11.51
C GLY A 326 27.24 -23.02 12.87
N ARG A 327 26.93 -21.79 13.28
CA ARG A 327 26.16 -21.49 14.50
C ARG A 327 24.68 -21.73 14.18
N GLY A 328 24.10 -22.76 14.79
CA GLY A 328 22.71 -23.14 14.55
C GLY A 328 21.69 -22.03 14.90
N PHE A 329 20.52 -22.09 14.30
CA PHE A 329 19.36 -21.26 14.61
C PHE A 329 18.95 -21.45 16.08
N ASP A 330 18.78 -20.36 16.83
CA ASP A 330 18.43 -20.37 18.25
C ASP A 330 17.07 -19.67 18.52
N LEU A 331 16.60 -19.71 19.79
CA LEU A 331 15.30 -19.11 20.16
C LEU A 331 15.32 -17.58 20.11
N SER A 332 16.51 -16.94 20.12
CA SER A 332 16.60 -15.49 19.91
C SER A 332 16.34 -15.16 18.44
N ASP A 333 16.87 -15.96 17.51
CA ASP A 333 16.60 -15.82 16.09
C ASP A 333 15.10 -16.05 15.77
N LEU A 334 14.46 -17.02 16.47
CA LEU A 334 13.01 -17.23 16.36
C LEU A 334 12.22 -16.02 16.88
N LYS A 335 12.62 -15.44 18.01
CA LYS A 335 11.98 -14.22 18.53
C LYS A 335 12.06 -13.08 17.53
N ASP A 336 13.25 -12.82 16.98
CA ASP A 336 13.46 -11.76 16.00
C ASP A 336 12.58 -11.96 14.75
N GLN A 337 12.38 -13.20 14.30
CA GLN A 337 11.46 -13.52 13.21
C GLN A 337 9.99 -13.26 13.58
N LEU A 338 9.55 -13.65 14.77
CA LEU A 338 8.18 -13.44 15.22
C LEU A 338 7.87 -11.94 15.38
N GLU A 339 8.82 -11.15 15.91
CA GLU A 339 8.70 -9.71 16.02
C GLU A 339 8.66 -9.03 14.63
N GLN A 340 9.46 -9.50 13.67
CA GLN A 340 9.38 -9.04 12.29
C GLN A 340 8.02 -9.35 11.67
N MET A 341 7.47 -10.55 11.86
CA MET A 341 6.14 -10.92 11.37
C MET A 341 5.03 -10.03 11.96
N MET A 342 5.12 -9.67 13.25
CA MET A 342 4.17 -8.75 13.87
C MET A 342 4.28 -7.33 13.29
N ASN A 343 5.51 -6.85 13.07
CA ASN A 343 5.77 -5.52 12.49
C ASN A 343 5.38 -5.41 11.01
N MET A 344 5.27 -6.53 10.30
CA MET A 344 4.83 -6.60 8.90
C MET A 344 3.29 -6.65 8.74
N GLY A 345 2.53 -6.40 9.81
CA GLY A 345 1.06 -6.44 9.76
C GLY A 345 0.45 -7.83 9.92
N GLY A 346 1.25 -8.82 10.36
CA GLY A 346 0.83 -10.19 10.60
C GLY A 346 0.67 -11.03 9.32
N MET A 347 0.37 -12.32 9.51
CA MET A 347 0.20 -13.28 8.40
C MET A 347 -1.01 -12.95 7.51
N ALA A 348 -2.01 -12.24 8.02
CA ALA A 348 -3.21 -11.86 7.28
C ALA A 348 -2.90 -10.88 6.14
N ALA A 349 -2.09 -9.85 6.40
CA ALA A 349 -1.67 -8.89 5.37
C ALA A 349 -0.77 -9.53 4.29
N MET A 350 -0.02 -10.57 4.66
CA MET A 350 0.81 -11.33 3.72
C MET A 350 -0.02 -12.23 2.81
N LEU A 351 -1.09 -12.84 3.35
CA LEU A 351 -2.01 -13.71 2.61
C LEU A 351 -2.88 -12.92 1.61
N GLU A 352 -3.23 -11.68 1.91
CA GLU A 352 -3.99 -10.80 1.00
C GLU A 352 -3.21 -10.43 -0.27
N LYS A 353 -1.88 -10.44 -0.21
CA LYS A 353 -1.01 -10.05 -1.33
C LYS A 353 -0.52 -11.23 -2.17
N LEU A 354 -0.76 -12.48 -1.73
CA LEU A 354 -0.35 -13.68 -2.47
C LEU A 354 -1.48 -14.16 -3.38
N PRO A 355 -1.19 -14.53 -4.66
CA PRO A 355 -2.15 -15.17 -5.53
C PRO A 355 -2.42 -16.60 -5.00
N LEU A 356 -3.49 -16.76 -4.22
CA LEU A 356 -3.90 -18.08 -3.74
C LEU A 356 -4.59 -18.85 -4.87
N PRO A 357 -4.23 -20.11 -5.13
CA PRO A 357 -4.99 -20.96 -6.05
C PRO A 357 -6.42 -21.10 -5.54
N GLY A 358 -7.41 -20.97 -6.42
CA GLY A 358 -8.84 -20.79 -6.15
C GLY A 358 -9.57 -21.82 -5.27
N ASN A 359 -8.88 -22.78 -4.63
CA ASN A 359 -9.44 -23.78 -3.72
C ASN A 359 -8.98 -23.65 -2.25
N VAL A 360 -8.21 -22.62 -1.92
CA VAL A 360 -7.77 -22.41 -0.52
C VAL A 360 -8.65 -21.34 0.11
N ASN A 361 -9.51 -21.76 1.05
CA ASN A 361 -10.35 -20.86 1.82
C ASN A 361 -9.45 -19.96 2.70
N ALA A 362 -9.33 -18.68 2.35
CA ALA A 362 -8.59 -17.69 3.13
C ALA A 362 -9.09 -17.59 4.60
N ALA A 363 -10.35 -17.97 4.85
CA ALA A 363 -10.94 -18.01 6.20
C ALA A 363 -10.30 -19.07 7.09
N THR A 364 -9.96 -20.26 6.56
CA THR A 364 -9.31 -21.35 7.31
C THR A 364 -7.84 -21.06 7.64
N LEU A 365 -7.21 -20.14 6.90
CA LEU A 365 -5.84 -19.70 7.17
C LEU A 365 -5.79 -18.53 8.16
N LYS A 366 -6.87 -17.74 8.28
CA LYS A 366 -7.00 -16.66 9.27
C LYS A 366 -7.07 -17.17 10.72
N ASP A 367 -7.71 -18.31 10.96
CA ASP A 367 -7.82 -18.90 12.29
C ASP A 367 -6.48 -19.44 12.85
N GLY A 368 -5.48 -19.69 12.02
CA GLY A 368 -4.16 -20.17 12.45
C GLY A 368 -3.12 -19.08 12.74
N ALA A 369 -3.36 -17.84 12.36
CA ALA A 369 -2.41 -16.73 12.42
C ALA A 369 -2.87 -15.61 13.36
N ASP A 370 -3.35 -15.98 14.56
CA ASP A 370 -3.78 -15.04 15.58
C ASP A 370 -2.58 -14.23 16.09
N GLU A 371 -2.60 -12.90 15.89
CA GLU A 371 -1.59 -11.95 16.39
C GLU A 371 -1.35 -12.14 17.91
N GLN A 372 -2.39 -12.52 18.63
CA GLN A 372 -2.30 -12.88 20.05
C GLN A 372 -1.41 -14.09 20.29
N ASN A 373 -1.40 -15.06 19.38
CA ASN A 373 -0.58 -16.26 19.48
C ASN A 373 0.90 -15.94 19.24
N LEU A 374 1.21 -15.04 18.31
CA LEU A 374 2.57 -14.54 18.10
C LEU A 374 3.09 -13.78 19.32
N LYS A 375 2.28 -12.87 19.90
CA LYS A 375 2.60 -12.15 21.14
C LYS A 375 2.86 -13.10 22.32
N ARG A 376 2.07 -14.16 22.47
CA ARG A 376 2.27 -15.20 23.49
C ARG A 376 3.60 -15.94 23.31
N GLN A 377 3.96 -16.29 22.08
CA GLN A 377 5.24 -16.96 21.80
C GLN A 377 6.43 -16.06 22.12
N VAL A 378 6.38 -14.78 21.76
CA VAL A 378 7.40 -13.78 22.11
C VAL A 378 7.51 -13.60 23.62
N ALA A 379 6.39 -13.57 24.36
CA ALA A 379 6.37 -13.47 25.84
C ALA A 379 7.07 -14.68 26.48
N ILE A 380 6.82 -15.90 25.98
CA ILE A 380 7.50 -17.12 26.47
C ILE A 380 9.02 -16.99 26.26
N ILE A 381 9.48 -16.59 25.07
CA ILE A 381 10.92 -16.45 24.78
C ILE A 381 11.54 -15.33 25.63
N ASN A 382 10.82 -14.23 25.87
CA ASN A 382 11.28 -13.14 26.72
C ASN A 382 11.47 -13.58 28.19
N SER A 383 10.70 -14.53 28.67
CA SER A 383 10.81 -15.10 30.03
C SER A 383 11.98 -16.09 30.19
N MET A 384 12.67 -16.41 29.07
CA MET A 384 13.86 -17.28 29.10
C MET A 384 15.14 -16.46 29.32
N THR A 385 16.10 -17.03 30.03
CA THR A 385 17.46 -16.44 30.12
C THR A 385 18.20 -16.52 28.77
N PRO A 386 19.23 -15.67 28.53
CA PRO A 386 20.02 -15.74 27.29
C PRO A 386 20.63 -17.13 27.04
N GLY A 387 21.05 -17.83 28.10
CA GLY A 387 21.58 -19.20 28.02
C GLY A 387 20.51 -20.21 27.57
N GLU A 388 19.30 -20.10 28.08
CA GLU A 388 18.17 -20.95 27.69
C GLU A 388 17.72 -20.72 26.26
N ARG A 389 17.74 -19.48 25.80
CA ARG A 389 17.44 -19.15 24.38
C ARG A 389 18.48 -19.75 23.44
N ARG A 390 19.76 -19.73 23.85
CA ARG A 390 20.86 -20.26 23.05
C ARG A 390 20.95 -21.78 23.08
N PHE A 391 20.60 -22.40 24.23
CA PHE A 391 20.67 -23.86 24.44
C PHE A 391 19.34 -24.39 24.95
N PRO A 392 18.28 -24.51 24.12
CA PRO A 392 16.94 -24.93 24.54
C PRO A 392 16.87 -26.30 25.20
N LYS A 393 17.86 -27.19 24.93
CA LYS A 393 17.97 -28.51 25.54
C LYS A 393 18.22 -28.47 27.05
N THR A 394 18.68 -27.34 27.59
CA THR A 394 18.89 -27.15 29.03
C THR A 394 17.60 -26.84 29.80
N ILE A 395 16.47 -26.63 29.10
CA ILE A 395 15.19 -26.28 29.72
C ILE A 395 14.53 -27.53 30.25
N ASN A 396 14.73 -27.80 31.54
CA ASN A 396 14.11 -28.91 32.31
C ASN A 396 12.70 -28.52 32.87
N GLY A 397 12.05 -29.42 33.59
CA GLY A 397 10.69 -29.21 34.11
C GLY A 397 10.56 -28.01 35.04
N SER A 398 11.52 -27.75 35.93
CA SER A 398 11.49 -26.60 36.85
C SER A 398 11.64 -25.29 36.12
N ARG A 399 12.53 -25.22 35.10
CA ARG A 399 12.69 -24.05 34.24
C ARG A 399 11.45 -23.77 33.39
N LYS A 400 10.78 -24.81 32.85
CA LYS A 400 9.50 -24.65 32.14
C LYS A 400 8.42 -24.02 33.01
N LYS A 401 8.32 -24.44 34.29
CA LYS A 401 7.38 -23.84 35.26
C LYS A 401 7.68 -22.38 35.51
N ARG A 402 8.96 -22.00 35.70
CA ARG A 402 9.38 -20.61 35.88
C ARG A 402 9.11 -19.76 34.62
N ILE A 403 9.43 -20.27 33.42
CA ILE A 403 9.18 -19.59 32.16
C ILE A 403 7.69 -19.38 31.93
N ALA A 404 6.86 -20.38 32.22
CA ALA A 404 5.41 -20.28 32.11
C ALA A 404 4.86 -19.22 33.08
N ALA A 405 5.29 -19.23 34.35
CA ALA A 405 4.88 -18.21 35.32
C ALA A 405 5.30 -16.81 34.92
N GLY A 406 6.54 -16.61 34.41
CA GLY A 406 7.05 -15.32 33.96
C GLY A 406 6.40 -14.78 32.73
N SER A 407 5.84 -15.63 31.84
CA SER A 407 5.09 -15.24 30.66
C SER A 407 3.59 -15.10 30.87
N GLY A 408 3.07 -15.44 32.04
CA GLY A 408 1.63 -15.49 32.33
C GLY A 408 0.89 -16.59 31.56
N LEU A 409 1.60 -17.65 31.14
CA LEU A 409 1.08 -18.73 30.29
C LEU A 409 1.27 -20.10 30.99
N GLN A 410 0.77 -21.17 30.38
CA GLN A 410 0.86 -22.49 30.93
C GLN A 410 2.12 -23.24 30.45
N VAL A 411 2.55 -24.25 31.23
CA VAL A 411 3.67 -25.14 30.87
C VAL A 411 3.43 -25.86 29.54
N GLN A 412 2.17 -26.09 29.18
CA GLN A 412 1.76 -26.68 27.91
C GLN A 412 2.15 -25.79 26.72
N ASP A 413 2.01 -24.46 26.85
CA ASP A 413 2.35 -23.49 25.78
C ASP A 413 3.87 -23.44 25.58
N VAL A 414 4.65 -23.49 26.68
CA VAL A 414 6.12 -23.60 26.62
C VAL A 414 6.53 -24.87 25.90
N ASN A 415 5.88 -26.01 26.18
CA ASN A 415 6.17 -27.28 25.52
C ASN A 415 5.85 -27.22 24.02
N ARG A 416 4.73 -26.60 23.65
CA ARG A 416 4.31 -26.42 22.27
C ARG A 416 5.34 -25.60 21.48
N LEU A 417 5.79 -24.47 22.04
CA LEU A 417 6.81 -23.63 21.43
C LEU A 417 8.13 -24.38 21.23
N LEU A 418 8.62 -25.10 22.26
CA LEU A 418 9.86 -25.86 22.16
C LEU A 418 9.78 -27.00 21.14
N LYS A 419 8.62 -27.63 20.99
CA LYS A 419 8.38 -28.66 19.96
C LYS A 419 8.41 -28.06 18.55
N GLN A 420 7.73 -26.92 18.33
CA GLN A 420 7.74 -26.18 17.06
C GLN A 420 9.15 -25.74 16.69
N PHE A 421 9.89 -25.17 17.64
CA PHE A 421 11.29 -24.77 17.45
C PHE A 421 12.16 -25.97 17.03
N THR A 422 12.04 -27.10 17.68
CA THR A 422 12.82 -28.31 17.35
C THR A 422 12.53 -28.83 15.94
N GLN A 423 11.27 -28.73 15.50
CA GLN A 423 10.88 -29.13 14.14
C GLN A 423 11.50 -28.19 13.11
N MET A 424 11.45 -26.90 13.36
CA MET A 424 12.02 -25.87 12.48
C MET A 424 13.56 -25.97 12.41
N GLU A 425 14.24 -26.18 13.53
CA GLU A 425 15.69 -26.41 13.57
C GLU A 425 16.10 -27.60 12.71
N LYS A 426 15.34 -28.72 12.80
CA LYS A 426 15.58 -29.91 11.95
C LYS A 426 15.39 -29.62 10.46
N MET A 427 14.38 -28.83 10.10
CA MET A 427 14.11 -28.46 8.71
C MET A 427 15.24 -27.58 8.17
N MET A 428 15.66 -26.56 8.91
CA MET A 428 16.77 -25.68 8.51
C MET A 428 18.10 -26.43 8.37
N ARG A 429 18.40 -27.36 9.26
CA ARG A 429 19.59 -28.23 9.13
C ARG A 429 19.57 -29.12 7.88
N LYS A 430 18.38 -29.58 7.46
CA LYS A 430 18.24 -30.33 6.20
C LYS A 430 18.48 -29.45 4.98
N MET A 431 18.01 -28.19 5.00
CA MET A 431 18.23 -27.24 3.91
C MET A 431 19.69 -26.81 3.79
N SER A 432 20.40 -26.58 4.90
CA SER A 432 21.81 -26.15 4.89
C SER A 432 22.80 -27.24 4.44
N ARG A 433 22.45 -28.51 4.53
CA ARG A 433 23.31 -29.67 4.13
C ARG A 433 23.11 -30.13 2.68
N GLY A 434 22.73 -29.25 1.76
CA GLY A 434 22.64 -29.59 0.32
C GLY A 434 21.29 -30.12 -0.14
N GLY A 435 20.24 -29.99 0.68
CA GLY A 435 18.88 -30.47 0.33
C GLY A 435 18.20 -29.68 -0.78
N MET A 436 18.62 -28.47 -1.09
CA MET A 436 18.04 -27.63 -2.14
C MET A 436 18.21 -28.22 -3.54
N LYS A 437 19.38 -28.86 -3.84
CA LYS A 437 19.62 -29.56 -5.12
C LYS A 437 18.77 -30.83 -5.30
N LYS A 438 18.34 -31.49 -4.20
CA LYS A 438 17.50 -32.69 -4.26
C LYS A 438 16.02 -32.38 -4.34
N MET A 439 15.59 -31.25 -3.78
CA MET A 439 14.17 -30.81 -3.80
C MET A 439 13.79 -30.26 -5.19
N MET A 440 14.69 -29.55 -5.89
CA MET A 440 14.47 -29.12 -7.28
C MET A 440 14.47 -30.28 -8.30
N ARG A 441 15.06 -31.42 -7.98
CA ARG A 441 15.02 -32.65 -8.85
C ARG A 441 13.76 -33.49 -8.65
N GLY A 442 12.97 -33.24 -7.63
CA GLY A 442 11.78 -34.01 -7.27
C GLY A 442 10.44 -33.40 -7.66
N MET A 443 10.41 -32.24 -8.30
CA MET A 443 9.16 -31.65 -8.85
C MET A 443 8.93 -32.19 -10.25
N PRO A 444 7.81 -32.88 -10.52
CA PRO A 444 7.46 -33.31 -11.89
C PRO A 444 7.08 -32.06 -12.69
N GLY A 445 7.91 -31.67 -13.66
CA GLY A 445 7.59 -30.61 -14.63
C GLY A 445 8.63 -29.53 -14.91
N GLY A 446 9.86 -29.62 -14.38
CA GLY A 446 10.90 -28.61 -14.60
C GLY A 446 12.02 -29.08 -15.53
N GLY A 447 11.75 -29.29 -16.81
CA GLY A 447 12.79 -29.45 -17.85
C GLY A 447 13.36 -28.09 -18.22
N MET A 448 14.64 -27.84 -17.92
CA MET A 448 15.40 -26.70 -18.47
C MET A 448 15.60 -26.88 -19.98
N PRO A 449 15.44 -25.82 -20.82
CA PRO A 449 15.80 -25.86 -22.23
C PRO A 449 17.32 -26.06 -22.43
N PRO A 450 17.77 -26.69 -23.51
CA PRO A 450 19.17 -27.09 -23.73
C PRO A 450 20.06 -26.01 -24.34
N GLU A 451 19.83 -24.71 -24.10
CA GLU A 451 20.64 -23.62 -24.63
C GLU A 451 21.28 -22.79 -23.49
N MET A 452 22.16 -23.38 -22.76
CA MET A 452 23.30 -22.75 -22.04
C MET A 452 24.23 -23.86 -21.56
N ARG A 453 25.08 -24.30 -22.48
CA ARG A 453 26.33 -24.95 -22.17
C ARG A 453 27.49 -24.03 -22.53
#